data_61e9c5a20093254c9e3989981a5fea17
#
_entry.id   61e9c5a20093254c9e3989981a5fea17
#
_cell.length_a   1.000
_cell.length_b   1.000
_cell.length_c   1.000
_cell.angle_alpha   90.00
_cell.angle_beta   90.00
_cell.angle_gamma   90.00
#
_symmetry.space_group_name_H-M   'P 1'
#
loop_
_entity.id
_entity.type
_entity.pdbx_description
1 polymer ?
#
loop_
_entity_poly.entity_id
_entity_poly.type
_entity_poly.pdbx_seq_one_letter_code
_entity_poly.pdbx_strand_id
1 'polypeptide(L)'
;MKEVLVNKFTTEAGGVWAEVVLNRPVRKNAITGPLGIALAESINALNADQQVQAIMLRGEGGAFCSGLDLGAFNATPEPEWLADFQAIWRGAHKALFQCDKPIVGAMQRYAINGGAALA
;
A
#
# COMPACT_ATOMS: atom_id res chain seq x y z
N MET A 1 -5.94 6.05 -13.13
CA MET A 1 -6.44 5.55 -11.85
C MET A 1 -5.29 5.50 -10.84
N LYS A 2 -5.52 5.96 -9.64
CA LYS A 2 -4.46 5.95 -8.60
C LYS A 2 -4.27 4.52 -8.08
N GLU A 3 -3.00 4.15 -7.91
CA GLU A 3 -2.64 2.83 -7.36
C GLU A 3 -2.98 2.69 -5.88
N VAL A 4 -2.98 3.81 -5.16
CA VAL A 4 -3.29 3.87 -3.73
C VAL A 4 -4.20 5.05 -3.48
N LEU A 5 -5.25 4.82 -2.69
CA LEU A 5 -6.16 5.87 -2.24
C LEU A 5 -5.92 6.14 -0.76
N VAL A 6 -6.08 7.39 -0.36
CA VAL A 6 -5.99 7.81 1.05
C VAL A 6 -7.26 8.52 1.43
N ASN A 7 -7.93 8.04 2.47
CA ASN A 7 -9.13 8.64 3.01
C ASN A 7 -8.93 8.98 4.48
N LYS A 8 -9.35 10.16 4.90
CA LYS A 8 -9.25 10.59 6.30
C LYS A 8 -10.62 10.66 6.94
N PHE A 9 -10.68 10.25 8.19
CA PHE A 9 -11.93 10.23 8.96
C PHE A 9 -11.70 10.90 10.31
N THR A 10 -12.73 11.61 10.79
CA THR A 10 -12.70 12.27 12.09
C THR A 10 -13.60 11.51 13.04
N THR A 11 -13.09 11.19 14.24
CA THR A 11 -13.87 10.55 15.28
C THR A 11 -14.73 11.60 16.00
N GLU A 12 -15.72 11.15 16.78
CA GLU A 12 -16.55 12.04 17.61
C GLU A 12 -15.72 12.86 18.59
N ALA A 13 -14.62 12.30 19.09
CA ALA A 13 -13.71 12.99 20.01
C ALA A 13 -12.77 13.97 19.31
N GLY A 14 -12.88 14.13 17.99
CA GLY A 14 -12.04 15.03 17.21
C GLY A 14 -10.72 14.46 16.73
N GLY A 15 -10.44 13.17 17.00
CA GLY A 15 -9.27 12.50 16.46
C GLY A 15 -9.42 12.21 14.97
N VAL A 16 -8.30 12.17 14.25
CA VAL A 16 -8.28 11.87 12.83
C VAL A 16 -7.51 10.56 12.61
N TRP A 17 -8.10 9.65 11.83
CA TRP A 17 -7.42 8.46 11.35
C TRP A 17 -7.53 8.40 9.84
N ALA A 18 -6.63 7.66 9.22
CA ALA A 18 -6.61 7.54 7.77
C ALA A 18 -6.63 6.08 7.35
N GLU A 19 -7.30 5.80 6.24
CA GLU A 19 -7.13 4.52 5.58
C GLU A 19 -6.29 4.69 4.32
N VAL A 20 -5.37 3.75 4.13
CA VAL A 20 -4.57 3.62 2.91
C VAL A 20 -5.09 2.40 2.19
N VAL A 21 -5.56 2.59 0.96
CA VAL A 21 -6.26 1.56 0.20
C VAL A 21 -5.43 1.18 -1.01
N LEU A 22 -5.02 -0.08 -1.08
CA LEU A 22 -4.42 -0.64 -2.28
C LEU A 22 -5.51 -0.72 -3.35
N ASN A 23 -5.34 -0.02 -4.47
CA ASN A 23 -6.42 0.21 -5.42
C ASN A 23 -6.13 -0.38 -6.80
N ARG A 24 -5.87 -1.67 -6.83
CA ARG A 24 -5.78 -2.45 -8.07
C ARG A 24 -6.71 -3.67 -7.99
N PRO A 25 -8.03 -3.46 -7.77
CA PRO A 25 -8.95 -4.58 -7.47
C PRO A 25 -9.05 -5.59 -8.61
N VAL A 26 -8.95 -5.16 -9.86
CA VAL A 26 -9.00 -6.07 -11.02
C VAL A 26 -7.85 -7.08 -10.99
N ARG A 27 -6.72 -6.72 -10.41
CA ARG A 27 -5.55 -7.59 -10.26
C ARG A 27 -5.37 -8.07 -8.82
N LYS A 28 -6.41 -8.00 -8.00
CA LYS A 28 -6.38 -8.39 -6.58
C LYS A 28 -5.24 -7.71 -5.82
N ASN A 29 -5.00 -6.46 -6.16
CA ASN A 29 -3.95 -5.61 -5.58
C ASN A 29 -2.55 -6.21 -5.69
N ALA A 30 -2.28 -6.88 -6.80
CA ALA A 30 -0.98 -7.47 -7.07
C ALA A 30 0.12 -6.41 -7.14
N ILE A 31 1.31 -6.80 -6.70
CA ILE A 31 2.45 -5.90 -6.50
C ILE A 31 3.11 -5.53 -7.83
N THR A 32 3.26 -4.22 -8.04
CA THR A 32 4.03 -3.61 -9.12
C THR A 32 4.93 -2.51 -8.56
N GLY A 33 5.79 -1.93 -9.39
CA GLY A 33 6.59 -0.77 -9.01
C GLY A 33 5.74 0.44 -8.64
N PRO A 34 4.80 0.88 -9.51
CA PRO A 34 3.94 2.03 -9.22
C PRO A 34 3.14 1.90 -7.92
N LEU A 35 2.66 0.70 -7.60
CA LEU A 35 1.96 0.46 -6.33
C LEU A 35 2.89 0.72 -5.14
N GLY A 36 4.13 0.24 -5.23
CA GLY A 36 5.12 0.43 -4.16
C GLY A 36 5.48 1.90 -3.94
N ILE A 37 5.66 2.64 -5.02
CA ILE A 37 5.94 4.08 -4.97
C ILE A 37 4.79 4.82 -4.29
N ALA A 38 3.56 4.56 -4.75
CA ALA A 38 2.37 5.21 -4.20
C ALA A 38 2.16 4.88 -2.72
N LEU A 39 2.41 3.62 -2.33
CA LEU A 39 2.31 3.19 -0.94
C LEU A 39 3.32 3.94 -0.06
N ALA A 40 4.58 3.98 -0.45
CA ALA A 40 5.62 4.68 0.29
C ALA A 40 5.30 6.17 0.47
N GLU A 41 4.90 6.82 -0.61
CA GLU A 41 4.53 8.24 -0.57
C GLU A 41 3.35 8.50 0.36
N SER A 42 2.34 7.64 0.30
CA SER A 42 1.14 7.78 1.14
C SER A 42 1.46 7.61 2.63
N ILE A 43 2.22 6.58 2.97
CA ILE A 43 2.59 6.32 4.38
C ILE A 43 3.49 7.46 4.91
N ASN A 44 4.47 7.88 4.13
CA ASN A 44 5.36 8.97 4.56
C ASN A 44 4.60 10.28 4.76
N ALA A 45 3.65 10.60 3.88
CA ALA A 45 2.84 11.80 4.02
C ALA A 45 1.97 11.76 5.28
N LEU A 46 1.34 10.61 5.56
CA LEU A 46 0.51 10.43 6.74
C LEU A 46 1.33 10.43 8.02
N ASN A 47 2.53 9.85 7.99
CA ASN A 47 3.43 9.87 9.14
C ASN A 47 3.85 11.30 9.50
N ALA A 48 4.01 12.17 8.50
CA ALA A 48 4.37 13.56 8.70
C ALA A 48 3.18 14.45 9.09
N ASP A 49 1.95 13.98 8.91
CA ASP A 49 0.73 14.73 9.22
C ASP A 49 0.42 14.62 10.71
N GLN A 50 0.65 15.70 11.45
CA GLN A 50 0.48 15.72 12.90
C GLN A 50 -0.96 15.49 13.36
N GLN A 51 -1.95 15.69 12.48
CA GLN A 51 -3.35 15.48 12.82
C GLN A 51 -3.75 14.00 12.77
N VAL A 52 -3.08 13.21 11.97
CA VAL A 52 -3.39 11.79 11.80
C VAL A 52 -2.80 11.00 12.97
N GLN A 53 -3.66 10.27 13.69
CA GLN A 53 -3.28 9.52 14.89
C GLN A 53 -3.06 8.03 14.64
N ALA A 54 -3.72 7.48 13.61
CA ALA A 54 -3.62 6.06 13.29
C ALA A 54 -3.92 5.83 11.82
N ILE A 55 -3.42 4.71 11.29
CA ILE A 55 -3.55 4.33 9.88
C ILE A 55 -4.11 2.91 9.79
N MET A 56 -5.05 2.71 8.88
CA MET A 56 -5.51 1.37 8.49
C MET A 56 -5.10 1.10 7.05
N LEU A 57 -4.49 -0.05 6.81
CA LEU A 57 -4.11 -0.49 5.47
C LEU A 57 -5.07 -1.60 5.03
N ARG A 58 -5.73 -1.42 3.89
CA ARG A 58 -6.63 -2.41 3.31
C ARG A 58 -6.50 -2.48 1.80
N GLY A 59 -7.10 -3.49 1.21
CA GLY A 59 -7.22 -3.61 -0.23
C GLY A 59 -8.64 -3.32 -0.70
N GLU A 60 -8.78 -2.70 -1.87
CA GLU A 60 -10.07 -2.52 -2.53
C GLU A 60 -10.48 -3.82 -3.23
N GLY A 61 -11.79 -4.07 -3.31
CA GLY A 61 -12.32 -5.16 -4.12
C GLY A 61 -12.29 -6.54 -3.49
N GLY A 62 -12.13 -6.66 -2.17
CA GLY A 62 -12.30 -7.93 -1.45
C GLY A 62 -11.04 -8.78 -1.34
N ALA A 63 -9.87 -8.26 -1.72
CA ALA A 63 -8.59 -8.91 -1.50
C ALA A 63 -7.61 -7.90 -0.91
N PHE A 64 -6.75 -8.35 0.00
CA PHE A 64 -5.70 -7.47 0.52
C PHE A 64 -4.61 -7.28 -0.54
N CYS A 65 -3.85 -8.32 -0.82
CA CYS A 65 -2.80 -8.28 -1.84
C CYS A 65 -2.46 -9.70 -2.27
N SER A 66 -2.44 -9.96 -3.57
CA SER A 66 -2.22 -11.31 -4.11
C SER A 66 -0.75 -11.65 -4.39
N GLY A 67 0.18 -10.77 -4.01
CA GLY A 67 1.61 -10.97 -4.28
C GLY A 67 2.04 -10.33 -5.59
N LEU A 68 3.14 -10.82 -6.18
CA LEU A 68 3.69 -10.25 -7.40
C LEU A 68 2.71 -10.31 -8.56
N ASP A 69 2.63 -9.22 -9.33
CA ASP A 69 1.89 -9.19 -10.59
C ASP A 69 2.76 -9.82 -11.68
N LEU A 70 2.64 -11.14 -11.86
CA LEU A 70 3.46 -11.87 -12.82
C LEU A 70 3.23 -11.39 -14.25
N GLY A 71 2.01 -10.99 -14.59
CA GLY A 71 1.73 -10.43 -15.92
C GLY A 71 2.49 -9.15 -16.18
N ALA A 72 2.58 -8.27 -15.19
CA ALA A 72 3.33 -7.03 -15.31
C ALA A 72 4.84 -7.29 -15.38
N PHE A 73 5.35 -8.21 -14.56
CA PHE A 73 6.78 -8.57 -14.56
C PHE A 73 7.24 -9.17 -15.88
N ASN A 74 6.37 -9.93 -16.54
CA ASN A 74 6.69 -10.63 -17.78
C ASN A 74 6.19 -9.89 -19.02
N ALA A 75 5.79 -8.64 -18.88
CA ALA A 75 5.27 -7.84 -19.99
C ALA A 75 6.35 -7.55 -21.03
N THR A 76 5.91 -7.43 -22.28
CA THR A 76 6.75 -7.03 -23.40
C THR A 76 6.12 -5.80 -24.07
N PRO A 77 6.79 -4.63 -24.15
CA PRO A 77 8.15 -4.39 -23.64
C PRO A 77 8.25 -4.40 -22.11
N GLU A 78 9.44 -4.60 -21.61
CA GLU A 78 9.74 -4.63 -20.18
C GLU A 78 9.31 -3.32 -19.51
N PRO A 79 8.64 -3.36 -18.34
CA PRO A 79 8.26 -2.14 -17.63
C PRO A 79 9.49 -1.32 -17.19
N GLU A 80 9.35 0.00 -17.26
CA GLU A 80 10.44 0.91 -16.87
C GLU A 80 10.86 0.73 -15.41
N TRP A 81 9.91 0.43 -14.54
CA TRP A 81 10.17 0.29 -13.11
C TRP A 81 10.82 -1.04 -12.71
N LEU A 82 10.92 -1.99 -13.63
CA LEU A 82 11.38 -3.34 -13.27
C LEU A 82 12.80 -3.35 -12.72
N ALA A 83 13.71 -2.58 -13.30
CA ALA A 83 15.09 -2.48 -12.83
C ALA A 83 15.20 -1.96 -11.40
N ASP A 84 14.26 -1.10 -10.99
CA ASP A 84 14.26 -0.46 -9.66
C ASP A 84 13.33 -1.15 -8.67
N PHE A 85 12.72 -2.24 -9.05
CA PHE A 85 11.67 -2.89 -8.28
C PHE A 85 12.07 -3.18 -6.83
N GLN A 86 13.24 -3.77 -6.62
CA GLN A 86 13.71 -4.09 -5.27
C GLN A 86 13.90 -2.84 -4.42
N ALA A 87 14.47 -1.79 -5.00
CA ALA A 87 14.67 -0.53 -4.30
C ALA A 87 13.33 0.14 -3.96
N ILE A 88 12.38 0.10 -4.88
CA ILE A 88 11.04 0.65 -4.69
C ILE A 88 10.36 -0.05 -3.50
N TRP A 89 10.33 -1.36 -3.48
CA TRP A 89 9.64 -2.10 -2.43
C TRP A 89 10.40 -2.10 -1.11
N ARG A 90 11.71 -1.99 -1.13
CA ARG A 90 12.48 -1.73 0.08
C ARG A 90 12.06 -0.39 0.69
N GLY A 91 11.84 0.64 -0.13
CA GLY A 91 11.33 1.93 0.31
C GLY A 91 9.93 1.84 0.89
N ALA A 92 9.03 1.05 0.30
CA ALA A 92 7.68 0.86 0.81
C ALA A 92 7.70 0.16 2.18
N HIS A 93 8.45 -0.92 2.32
CA HIS A 93 8.59 -1.61 3.60
C HIS A 93 9.24 -0.72 4.65
N LYS A 94 10.23 0.07 4.28
CA LYS A 94 10.88 1.02 5.17
C LYS A 94 9.89 2.06 5.67
N ALA A 95 9.04 2.60 4.80
CA ALA A 95 8.01 3.56 5.17
C ALA A 95 7.07 2.98 6.22
N LEU A 96 6.61 1.74 6.03
CA LEU A 96 5.75 1.06 6.98
C LEU A 96 6.45 0.80 8.31
N PHE A 97 7.67 0.29 8.25
CA PHE A 97 8.45 -0.06 9.45
C PHE A 97 8.82 1.17 10.28
N GLN A 98 9.17 2.27 9.64
CA GLN A 98 9.60 3.50 10.32
C GLN A 98 8.45 4.44 10.68
N CYS A 99 7.22 4.11 10.32
CA CYS A 99 6.07 4.93 10.67
C CYS A 99 5.89 4.93 12.19
N ASP A 100 5.79 6.12 12.77
CA ASP A 100 5.63 6.30 14.23
C ASP A 100 4.20 6.10 14.71
N LYS A 101 3.26 6.01 13.79
CA LYS A 101 1.84 5.87 14.11
C LYS A 101 1.42 4.42 14.04
N PRO A 102 0.43 4.00 14.84
CA PRO A 102 -0.11 2.65 14.72
C PRO A 102 -0.66 2.42 13.31
N ILE A 103 -0.30 1.28 12.72
CA ILE A 103 -0.84 0.83 11.44
C ILE A 103 -1.51 -0.52 11.66
N VAL A 104 -2.80 -0.60 11.32
CA VAL A 104 -3.58 -1.83 11.40
C VAL A 104 -3.86 -2.33 10.01
N GLY A 105 -3.55 -3.59 9.75
CA GLY A 105 -3.88 -4.24 8.48
C GLY A 105 -5.26 -4.89 8.54
N ALA A 106 -6.13 -4.52 7.61
CA ALA A 106 -7.43 -5.16 7.44
C ALA A 106 -7.32 -6.24 6.36
N MET A 107 -7.01 -7.46 6.79
CA MET A 107 -6.77 -8.59 5.90
C MET A 107 -8.08 -9.12 5.33
N GLN A 108 -8.09 -9.33 4.00
CA GLN A 108 -9.21 -9.92 3.30
C GLN A 108 -8.66 -10.94 2.30
N ARG A 109 -9.21 -12.15 2.32
CA ARG A 109 -8.93 -13.23 1.37
C ARG A 109 -7.44 -13.46 1.07
N TYR A 110 -6.88 -12.71 0.10
CA TYR A 110 -5.51 -12.94 -0.38
C TYR A 110 -4.51 -12.02 0.31
N ALA A 111 -3.56 -12.60 1.03
CA ALA A 111 -2.35 -11.95 1.50
C ALA A 111 -1.22 -12.94 1.24
N ILE A 112 -0.73 -13.00 0.00
CA ILE A 112 0.15 -14.05 -0.51
C ILE A 112 1.55 -13.48 -0.76
N ASN A 113 2.58 -14.19 -0.33
CA ASN A 113 3.99 -13.84 -0.53
C ASN A 113 4.26 -12.38 -0.17
N GLY A 114 4.58 -11.52 -1.13
CA GLY A 114 4.80 -10.10 -0.89
C GLY A 114 3.63 -9.41 -0.23
N GLY A 115 2.38 -9.83 -0.52
CA GLY A 115 1.19 -9.32 0.15
C GLY A 115 1.16 -9.69 1.63
N ALA A 116 1.58 -10.90 1.98
CA ALA A 116 1.70 -11.31 3.37
C ALA A 116 2.79 -10.53 4.11
N ALA A 117 3.87 -10.18 3.43
CA ALA A 117 4.95 -9.38 4.01
C ALA A 117 4.51 -7.97 4.38
N LEU A 118 3.51 -7.40 3.66
CA LEU A 118 2.93 -6.11 4.00
C LEU A 118 2.07 -6.17 5.25
N ALA A 119 1.52 -7.33 5.50
CA ALA A 119 0.69 -7.52 6.68
C ALA A 119 1.56 -7.56 7.94
#